data_ffb56a20cdd4d8a475520f598d007219
#
_entry.id   ffb56a20cdd4d8a475520f598d007219
#
_cell.length_a   1.000
_cell.length_b   1.000
_cell.length_c   1.000
_cell.angle_alpha   90.00
_cell.angle_beta   90.00
_cell.angle_gamma   90.00
#
_symmetry.space_group_name_H-M   'P 1'
#
loop_
_entity.id
_entity.type
_entity.pdbx_description
1 polymer ?
#
loop_
_entity_poly.entity_id
_entity_poly.type
_entity_poly.pdbx_seq_one_letter_code
_entity_poly.pdbx_strand_id
1 'polypeptide(L)'
;MTRIFTLFGLFLFAYAPCVHAASDVVLSAQQIQTLGIATAALPNKSSGDVSGLPAQVVIPANQLHVMSSPMPGLIEQTLVGVGDSVKKGQLMATLQSPGFAEAQRGFLQAGVQAQLAKDNLSRDEALFKDGIIAESRYRASKGAALEASVALAERKQLLRLSGMDVNALAKLQAGNKLSGSLALTSPIEGVVVEKSASAGQRLDAAVPIFKVAKLNPLALEIQAPAAMTRDLAVGAAISIPAFHASGKLIAIGRGLTGGNQSVLLRGVITRGAENLRLNQFLEVSITTVAGSAGQWEVPNTAIARIGGKAMVFVATAQGFRAQAVTLKNEGAQSSLISGDLRGDEKIAVRGVSSLKASVMGIGETQ
;
A
#
# COMPACT_ATOMS: atom_id res chain seq x y z
N MET A 1 -3.09 -78.43 -38.32
CA MET A 1 -4.35 -78.60 -39.07
C MET A 1 -5.42 -77.80 -38.45
N THR A 2 -6.10 -77.05 -39.23
CA THR A 2 -7.43 -76.37 -39.12
C THR A 2 -7.41 -75.03 -38.33
N ARG A 3 -7.38 -73.94 -39.10
CA ARG A 3 -7.68 -72.56 -38.74
C ARG A 3 -9.20 -72.39 -38.53
N ILE A 4 -9.62 -71.68 -37.47
CA ILE A 4 -10.97 -71.06 -37.42
C ILE A 4 -10.74 -69.55 -37.17
N PHE A 5 -11.19 -68.75 -38.14
CA PHE A 5 -11.29 -67.28 -38.12
C PHE A 5 -12.66 -66.94 -37.47
N THR A 6 -12.59 -66.15 -36.38
CA THR A 6 -13.82 -65.52 -35.83
C THR A 6 -13.71 -64.01 -36.05
N LEU A 7 -14.64 -63.51 -36.86
CA LEU A 7 -14.83 -62.13 -37.23
C LEU A 7 -15.57 -61.42 -36.11
N PHE A 8 -14.92 -60.43 -35.44
CA PHE A 8 -15.55 -59.59 -34.41
C PHE A 8 -15.92 -58.25 -35.04
N GLY A 9 -17.22 -58.05 -35.27
CA GLY A 9 -17.75 -56.80 -35.84
C GLY A 9 -17.71 -55.69 -34.80
N LEU A 10 -16.96 -54.62 -35.09
CA LEU A 10 -16.89 -53.39 -34.28
C LEU A 10 -18.08 -52.48 -34.65
N PHE A 11 -19.08 -52.40 -33.78
CA PHE A 11 -20.18 -51.44 -33.85
C PHE A 11 -19.69 -50.10 -33.35
N LEU A 12 -19.43 -49.17 -34.27
CA LEU A 12 -19.06 -47.79 -33.98
C LEU A 12 -20.36 -47.02 -33.66
N PHE A 13 -20.64 -46.78 -32.36
CA PHE A 13 -21.70 -45.89 -31.93
C PHE A 13 -21.24 -44.43 -32.15
N ALA A 14 -21.74 -43.78 -33.17
CA ALA A 14 -21.56 -42.37 -33.42
C ALA A 14 -22.37 -41.58 -32.37
N TYR A 15 -21.67 -41.02 -31.36
CA TYR A 15 -22.22 -39.99 -30.47
C TYR A 15 -22.36 -38.69 -31.28
N ALA A 16 -23.53 -38.36 -31.74
CA ALA A 16 -23.84 -37.03 -32.27
C ALA A 16 -23.96 -36.07 -31.08
N PRO A 17 -23.17 -34.95 -31.04
CA PRO A 17 -23.38 -33.91 -30.04
C PRO A 17 -24.76 -33.27 -30.35
N CYS A 18 -25.66 -33.34 -29.36
CA CYS A 18 -26.94 -32.65 -29.40
C CYS A 18 -26.64 -31.13 -29.27
N VAL A 19 -26.52 -30.46 -30.40
CA VAL A 19 -26.48 -28.99 -30.47
C VAL A 19 -27.87 -28.52 -30.03
N HIS A 20 -27.99 -27.99 -28.81
CA HIS A 20 -29.20 -27.31 -28.37
C HIS A 20 -29.39 -26.07 -29.24
N ALA A 21 -30.34 -26.11 -30.13
CA ALA A 21 -30.79 -24.97 -30.93
C ALA A 21 -31.25 -23.86 -29.96
N ALA A 22 -30.65 -22.67 -30.08
CA ALA A 22 -31.17 -21.46 -29.46
C ALA A 22 -32.59 -21.26 -30.00
N SER A 23 -33.59 -21.20 -29.12
CA SER A 23 -35.00 -20.97 -29.54
C SER A 23 -35.13 -19.48 -29.91
N ASP A 24 -35.18 -19.18 -31.19
CA ASP A 24 -35.44 -17.82 -31.69
C ASP A 24 -36.96 -17.55 -31.61
N VAL A 25 -37.29 -16.44 -30.97
CA VAL A 25 -38.66 -15.90 -30.90
C VAL A 25 -38.81 -14.83 -31.97
N VAL A 26 -39.50 -15.15 -33.06
CA VAL A 26 -39.75 -14.20 -34.13
C VAL A 26 -40.93 -13.32 -33.73
N LEU A 27 -40.72 -12.00 -33.64
CA LEU A 27 -41.74 -11.02 -33.29
C LEU A 27 -41.64 -9.79 -34.20
N SER A 28 -42.80 -9.34 -34.68
CA SER A 28 -42.87 -8.07 -35.43
C SER A 28 -42.71 -6.89 -34.52
N ALA A 29 -42.29 -5.73 -35.07
CA ALA A 29 -42.12 -4.48 -34.30
C ALA A 29 -43.41 -4.06 -33.56
N GLN A 30 -44.57 -4.37 -34.13
CA GLN A 30 -45.88 -4.08 -33.55
C GLN A 30 -46.18 -4.98 -32.34
N GLN A 31 -45.81 -6.26 -32.41
CA GLN A 31 -45.91 -7.21 -31.29
C GLN A 31 -44.98 -6.88 -30.14
N ILE A 32 -43.74 -6.41 -30.43
CA ILE A 32 -42.77 -5.97 -29.44
C ILE A 32 -43.36 -4.79 -28.64
N GLN A 33 -43.97 -3.80 -29.31
CA GLN A 33 -44.64 -2.68 -28.64
C GLN A 33 -45.84 -3.14 -27.81
N THR A 34 -46.70 -3.98 -28.34
CA THR A 34 -47.94 -4.46 -27.66
C THR A 34 -47.58 -5.26 -26.40
N LEU A 35 -46.50 -6.04 -26.44
CA LEU A 35 -46.04 -6.85 -25.33
C LEU A 35 -45.19 -6.04 -24.31
N GLY A 36 -45.00 -4.73 -24.55
CA GLY A 36 -44.26 -3.86 -23.66
C GLY A 36 -42.78 -4.26 -23.48
N ILE A 37 -42.19 -4.89 -24.52
CA ILE A 37 -40.79 -5.34 -24.45
C ILE A 37 -39.86 -4.12 -24.63
N ALA A 38 -39.05 -3.86 -23.62
CA ALA A 38 -37.98 -2.85 -23.70
C ALA A 38 -36.61 -3.50 -23.71
N THR A 39 -35.72 -3.00 -24.56
CA THR A 39 -34.35 -3.49 -24.67
C THR A 39 -33.37 -2.45 -24.13
N ALA A 40 -32.28 -2.89 -23.51
CA ALA A 40 -31.12 -2.08 -23.17
C ALA A 40 -29.86 -2.68 -23.80
N ALA A 41 -28.88 -1.83 -24.12
CA ALA A 41 -27.57 -2.33 -24.52
C ALA A 41 -26.94 -3.12 -23.36
N LEU A 42 -26.24 -4.21 -23.65
CA LEU A 42 -25.40 -4.85 -22.64
C LEU A 42 -24.40 -3.81 -22.15
N PRO A 43 -24.37 -3.52 -20.84
CA PRO A 43 -23.38 -2.59 -20.34
C PRO A 43 -21.99 -3.14 -20.65
N ASN A 44 -21.14 -2.29 -21.20
CA ASN A 44 -19.73 -2.61 -21.35
C ASN A 44 -19.20 -3.14 -20.03
N LYS A 45 -18.51 -4.29 -20.09
CA LYS A 45 -17.83 -4.98 -18.99
C LYS A 45 -17.93 -4.24 -17.65
N SER A 46 -18.84 -4.66 -16.80
CA SER A 46 -18.75 -4.27 -15.41
C SER A 46 -17.39 -4.77 -14.91
N SER A 47 -16.48 -3.88 -14.65
CA SER A 47 -15.38 -4.17 -13.73
C SER A 47 -16.08 -4.45 -12.41
N GLY A 48 -16.15 -5.72 -12.02
CA GLY A 48 -16.77 -6.10 -10.77
C GLY A 48 -16.02 -5.41 -9.63
N ASP A 49 -16.64 -4.40 -9.02
CA ASP A 49 -16.06 -3.75 -7.86
C ASP A 49 -16.33 -4.61 -6.63
N VAL A 50 -15.29 -4.97 -5.91
CA VAL A 50 -15.43 -5.53 -4.56
C VAL A 50 -15.62 -4.37 -3.61
N SER A 51 -16.85 -4.15 -3.16
CA SER A 51 -17.25 -3.03 -2.31
C SER A 51 -17.40 -3.43 -0.85
N GLY A 52 -17.39 -2.44 0.06
CA GLY A 52 -17.63 -2.66 1.48
C GLY A 52 -16.45 -3.32 2.21
N LEU A 53 -15.24 -3.22 1.69
CA LEU A 53 -14.06 -3.74 2.36
C LEU A 53 -13.63 -2.80 3.49
N PRO A 54 -13.55 -3.28 4.74
CA PRO A 54 -13.07 -2.48 5.85
C PRO A 54 -11.59 -2.17 5.66
N ALA A 55 -11.26 -0.90 5.85
CA ALA A 55 -9.90 -0.39 5.71
C ALA A 55 -9.56 0.60 6.82
N GLN A 56 -8.29 0.67 7.18
CA GLN A 56 -7.74 1.65 8.10
C GLN A 56 -6.71 2.52 7.36
N VAL A 57 -6.78 3.83 7.60
CA VAL A 57 -5.80 4.80 7.09
C VAL A 57 -4.56 4.75 7.97
N VAL A 58 -3.41 4.47 7.35
CA VAL A 58 -2.12 4.33 8.05
C VAL A 58 -1.03 5.16 7.37
N ILE A 59 0.06 5.40 8.11
CA ILE A 59 1.26 6.01 7.55
C ILE A 59 2.10 4.92 6.89
N PRO A 60 2.57 5.10 5.65
CA PRO A 60 3.58 4.21 5.08
C PRO A 60 4.81 4.11 5.97
N ALA A 61 5.33 2.89 6.19
CA ALA A 61 6.43 2.66 7.13
C ALA A 61 7.69 3.50 6.83
N ASN A 62 7.97 3.81 5.56
CA ASN A 62 9.08 4.64 5.13
C ASN A 62 8.86 6.15 5.32
N GLN A 63 7.70 6.57 5.79
CA GLN A 63 7.33 7.97 6.01
C GLN A 63 7.21 8.33 7.49
N LEU A 64 7.29 7.35 8.40
CA LEU A 64 7.24 7.54 9.84
C LEU A 64 8.66 7.52 10.42
N HIS A 65 9.01 8.57 11.14
CA HIS A 65 10.26 8.67 11.86
C HIS A 65 10.01 8.84 13.35
N VAL A 66 10.60 7.94 14.14
CA VAL A 66 10.59 8.03 15.59
C VAL A 66 11.84 8.78 16.02
N MET A 67 11.65 9.89 16.70
CA MET A 67 12.74 10.66 17.33
C MET A 67 12.81 10.26 18.79
N SER A 68 13.93 9.64 19.16
CA SER A 68 14.20 9.18 20.51
C SER A 68 15.33 10.02 21.16
N SER A 69 15.40 9.97 22.49
CA SER A 69 16.50 10.61 23.22
C SER A 69 17.82 9.95 22.89
N PRO A 70 18.84 10.68 22.40
CA PRO A 70 20.13 10.09 22.06
C PRO A 70 20.97 9.76 23.31
N MET A 71 20.63 10.33 24.47
CA MET A 71 21.31 10.12 25.74
C MET A 71 20.39 10.43 26.93
N PRO A 72 20.72 9.96 28.14
CA PRO A 72 19.95 10.29 29.33
C PRO A 72 19.94 11.79 29.61
N GLY A 73 18.78 12.32 30.00
CA GLY A 73 18.66 13.75 30.34
C GLY A 73 17.27 14.14 30.77
N LEU A 74 17.08 15.45 31.01
CA LEU A 74 15.82 16.08 31.35
C LEU A 74 15.31 16.88 30.14
N ILE A 75 14.09 16.71 29.73
CA ILE A 75 13.47 17.57 28.73
C ILE A 75 13.27 18.97 29.36
N GLU A 76 14.02 19.94 28.90
CA GLU A 76 13.93 21.31 29.39
C GLU A 76 12.66 21.99 28.87
N GLN A 77 12.41 21.86 27.55
CA GLN A 77 11.22 22.40 26.90
C GLN A 77 10.86 21.60 25.66
N THR A 78 9.59 21.62 25.31
CA THR A 78 9.08 21.14 24.03
C THR A 78 8.46 22.32 23.28
N LEU A 79 8.84 22.51 22.02
CA LEU A 79 8.47 23.68 21.20
C LEU A 79 7.38 23.36 20.19
N VAL A 80 6.99 22.07 20.09
CA VAL A 80 5.99 21.58 19.14
C VAL A 80 5.01 20.65 19.82
N GLY A 81 3.79 20.62 19.31
CA GLY A 81 2.69 19.76 19.72
C GLY A 81 2.25 18.77 18.63
N VAL A 82 1.34 17.87 19.00
CA VAL A 82 0.72 16.97 18.03
C VAL A 82 -0.12 17.81 17.04
N GLY A 83 0.03 17.53 15.74
CA GLY A 83 -0.60 18.28 14.65
C GLY A 83 0.26 19.38 14.04
N ASP A 84 1.36 19.80 14.70
CA ASP A 84 2.24 20.84 14.17
C ASP A 84 3.04 20.33 12.96
N SER A 85 3.13 21.18 11.95
CA SER A 85 4.02 20.96 10.81
C SER A 85 5.44 21.38 11.15
N VAL A 86 6.41 20.53 10.85
CA VAL A 86 7.85 20.77 11.12
C VAL A 86 8.66 20.62 9.84
N LYS A 87 9.73 21.44 9.73
CA LYS A 87 10.73 21.34 8.66
C LYS A 87 11.90 20.47 9.12
N LYS A 88 12.60 19.86 8.17
CA LYS A 88 13.86 19.17 8.46
C LYS A 88 14.86 20.14 9.15
N GLY A 89 15.43 19.72 10.29
CA GLY A 89 16.35 20.51 11.09
C GLY A 89 15.68 21.52 12.02
N GLN A 90 14.35 21.64 12.03
CA GLN A 90 13.62 22.51 12.94
C GLN A 90 13.77 22.00 14.38
N LEU A 91 14.07 22.92 15.33
CA LEU A 91 14.13 22.61 16.75
C LEU A 91 12.75 22.23 17.29
N MET A 92 12.67 21.07 17.92
CA MET A 92 11.42 20.53 18.47
C MET A 92 11.42 20.49 19.99
N ALA A 93 12.58 20.20 20.59
CA ALA A 93 12.75 20.17 22.04
C ALA A 93 14.22 20.44 22.40
N THR A 94 14.46 20.76 23.68
CA THR A 94 15.80 20.80 24.26
C THR A 94 15.91 19.78 25.38
N LEU A 95 17.03 19.04 25.37
CA LEU A 95 17.38 18.04 26.38
C LEU A 95 18.56 18.49 27.18
N GLN A 96 18.43 18.68 28.48
CA GLN A 96 19.53 18.93 29.39
C GLN A 96 20.15 17.59 29.80
N SER A 97 21.42 17.38 29.41
CA SER A 97 22.14 16.14 29.69
C SER A 97 23.54 16.41 30.24
N PRO A 98 23.84 15.96 31.46
CA PRO A 98 25.20 16.03 32.01
C PRO A 98 26.18 15.23 31.16
N GLY A 99 25.79 14.08 30.62
CA GLY A 99 26.61 13.26 29.73
C GLY A 99 26.97 13.96 28.42
N PHE A 100 26.10 14.86 27.91
CA PHE A 100 26.43 15.69 26.76
C PHE A 100 27.53 16.69 27.05
N ALA A 101 27.49 17.37 28.22
CA ALA A 101 28.55 18.29 28.65
C ALA A 101 29.88 17.56 28.87
N GLU A 102 29.84 16.34 29.41
CA GLU A 102 31.01 15.49 29.58
C GLU A 102 31.62 15.05 28.24
N ALA A 103 30.78 14.62 27.28
CA ALA A 103 31.22 14.26 25.93
C ALA A 103 31.89 15.44 25.21
N GLN A 104 31.37 16.68 25.36
CA GLN A 104 32.00 17.89 24.83
C GLN A 104 33.37 18.15 25.47
N ARG A 105 33.48 18.00 26.80
CA ARG A 105 34.75 18.14 27.51
C ARG A 105 35.80 17.14 27.02
N GLY A 106 35.39 15.85 26.90
CA GLY A 106 36.27 14.80 26.38
C GLY A 106 36.75 15.07 24.96
N PHE A 107 35.88 15.62 24.10
CA PHE A 107 36.25 16.03 22.74
C PHE A 107 37.27 17.16 22.73
N LEU A 108 37.08 18.24 23.53
CA LEU A 108 38.01 19.31 23.62
C LEU A 108 39.37 18.85 24.16
N GLN A 109 39.40 18.01 25.21
CA GLN A 109 40.59 17.42 25.77
C GLN A 109 41.36 16.58 24.74
N ALA A 110 40.65 15.71 23.99
CA ALA A 110 41.27 14.94 22.90
C ALA A 110 41.83 15.86 21.80
N GLY A 111 41.17 16.99 21.52
CA GLY A 111 41.65 17.99 20.57
C GLY A 111 42.97 18.61 20.97
N VAL A 112 43.12 18.98 22.25
CA VAL A 112 44.39 19.53 22.80
C VAL A 112 45.53 18.48 22.72
N GLN A 113 45.24 17.21 23.07
CA GLN A 113 46.23 16.14 23.01
C GLN A 113 46.63 15.83 21.55
N ALA A 114 45.71 15.82 20.63
CA ALA A 114 46.00 15.59 19.20
C ALA A 114 46.84 16.72 18.63
N GLN A 115 46.58 17.97 19.00
CA GLN A 115 47.38 19.12 18.57
C GLN A 115 48.82 19.03 19.13
N LEU A 116 48.95 18.76 20.45
CA LEU A 116 50.27 18.61 21.09
C LEU A 116 51.09 17.49 20.45
N ALA A 117 50.49 16.33 20.22
CA ALA A 117 51.15 15.19 19.59
C ALA A 117 51.56 15.50 18.14
N LYS A 118 50.74 16.23 17.39
CA LYS A 118 51.03 16.70 16.03
C LYS A 118 52.24 17.70 16.03
N ASP A 119 52.29 18.62 16.97
CA ASP A 119 53.39 19.60 17.06
C ASP A 119 54.71 18.93 17.43
N ASN A 120 54.66 17.93 18.34
CA ASN A 120 55.79 17.10 18.67
C ASN A 120 56.30 16.28 17.48
N LEU A 121 55.38 15.65 16.72
CA LEU A 121 55.73 14.93 15.52
C LEU A 121 56.38 15.82 14.48
N SER A 122 55.83 17.00 14.24
CA SER A 122 56.37 17.97 13.28
C SER A 122 57.79 18.39 13.65
N ARG A 123 58.05 18.63 14.93
CA ARG A 123 59.38 18.93 15.43
C ARG A 123 60.35 17.76 15.27
N ASP A 124 59.95 16.57 15.71
CA ASP A 124 60.78 15.37 15.63
C ASP A 124 61.05 14.97 14.18
N GLU A 125 60.12 15.20 13.26
CA GLU A 125 60.31 14.98 11.82
C GLU A 125 61.39 15.89 11.24
N ALA A 126 61.42 17.18 11.62
CA ALA A 126 62.45 18.10 11.21
C ALA A 126 63.83 17.70 11.76
N LEU A 127 63.92 17.39 13.07
CA LEU A 127 65.16 16.95 13.72
C LEU A 127 65.69 15.60 13.17
N PHE A 128 64.81 14.70 12.77
CA PHE A 128 65.18 13.43 12.13
C PHE A 128 65.76 13.63 10.74
N LYS A 129 65.16 14.55 9.94
CA LYS A 129 65.68 14.93 8.60
C LYS A 129 67.05 15.55 8.68
N ASP A 130 67.32 16.28 9.75
CA ASP A 130 68.64 16.92 10.00
C ASP A 130 69.65 15.95 10.67
N GLY A 131 69.29 14.68 10.89
CA GLY A 131 70.14 13.65 11.51
C GLY A 131 70.39 13.83 13.01
N ILE A 132 69.60 14.67 13.68
CA ILE A 132 69.83 15.06 15.09
C ILE A 132 69.23 14.01 16.07
N ILE A 133 68.14 13.32 15.68
CA ILE A 133 67.48 12.31 16.53
C ILE A 133 67.47 10.94 15.86
N ALA A 134 67.37 9.90 16.70
CA ALA A 134 67.25 8.54 16.25
C ALA A 134 65.89 8.29 15.61
N GLU A 135 65.86 7.36 14.63
CA GLU A 135 64.62 6.94 13.95
C GLU A 135 63.57 6.38 14.91
N SER A 136 63.99 5.70 15.97
CA SER A 136 63.09 5.16 17.00
C SER A 136 62.26 6.26 17.68
N ARG A 137 62.86 7.43 17.94
CA ARG A 137 62.18 8.58 18.53
C ARG A 137 61.15 9.18 17.53
N TYR A 138 61.52 9.35 16.26
CA TYR A 138 60.59 9.83 15.21
C TYR A 138 59.39 8.85 15.04
N ARG A 139 59.66 7.54 15.04
CA ARG A 139 58.61 6.52 14.99
C ARG A 139 57.67 6.59 16.21
N ALA A 140 58.23 6.81 17.41
CA ALA A 140 57.45 6.97 18.63
C ALA A 140 56.51 8.17 18.57
N SER A 141 57.02 9.35 18.17
CA SER A 141 56.18 10.58 18.04
C SER A 141 55.14 10.42 16.92
N LYS A 142 55.44 9.70 15.82
CA LYS A 142 54.47 9.35 14.78
C LYS A 142 53.36 8.46 15.30
N GLY A 143 53.72 7.44 16.11
CA GLY A 143 52.74 6.57 16.75
C GLY A 143 51.82 7.35 17.71
N ALA A 144 52.41 8.20 18.57
CA ALA A 144 51.65 9.04 19.50
C ALA A 144 50.69 10.01 18.80
N ALA A 145 51.12 10.63 17.70
CA ALA A 145 50.27 11.52 16.90
C ALA A 145 49.09 10.76 16.24
N LEU A 146 49.35 9.57 15.74
CA LEU A 146 48.29 8.70 15.17
C LEU A 146 47.28 8.33 16.26
N GLU A 147 47.73 7.84 17.40
CA GLU A 147 46.87 7.48 18.54
C GLU A 147 45.96 8.64 18.98
N ALA A 148 46.56 9.83 19.20
CA ALA A 148 45.80 11.01 19.60
C ALA A 148 44.80 11.47 18.53
N SER A 149 45.13 11.32 17.24
CA SER A 149 44.23 11.67 16.14
C SER A 149 43.02 10.71 16.05
N VAL A 150 43.23 9.42 16.30
CA VAL A 150 42.16 8.40 16.37
C VAL A 150 41.23 8.68 17.56
N ALA A 151 41.80 8.98 18.74
CA ALA A 151 41.02 9.33 19.92
C ALA A 151 40.14 10.58 19.67
N LEU A 152 40.70 11.63 19.03
CA LEU A 152 39.94 12.82 18.65
C LEU A 152 38.81 12.49 17.69
N ALA A 153 39.05 11.65 16.67
CA ALA A 153 38.06 11.24 15.70
C ALA A 153 36.92 10.46 16.35
N GLU A 154 37.23 9.55 17.31
CA GLU A 154 36.25 8.82 18.11
C GLU A 154 35.33 9.77 18.90
N ARG A 155 35.91 10.73 19.65
CA ARG A 155 35.15 11.69 20.44
C ARG A 155 34.27 12.58 19.56
N LYS A 156 34.79 12.97 18.41
CA LYS A 156 34.04 13.72 17.40
C LYS A 156 32.81 12.94 16.89
N GLN A 157 33.01 11.65 16.59
CA GLN A 157 31.92 10.77 16.12
C GLN A 157 30.86 10.57 17.20
N LEU A 158 31.25 10.42 18.47
CA LEU A 158 30.32 10.30 19.59
C LEU A 158 29.39 11.51 19.68
N LEU A 159 29.93 12.73 19.60
CA LEU A 159 29.12 13.96 19.61
C LEU A 159 28.17 14.07 18.41
N ARG A 160 28.61 13.62 17.24
CA ARG A 160 27.74 13.60 16.06
C ARG A 160 26.58 12.62 16.24
N LEU A 161 26.83 11.41 16.76
CA LEU A 161 25.80 10.42 17.06
C LEU A 161 24.82 10.91 18.14
N SER A 162 25.30 11.77 19.05
CA SER A 162 24.42 12.44 20.03
C SER A 162 23.58 13.57 19.44
N GLY A 163 23.68 13.84 18.13
CA GLY A 163 22.88 14.86 17.45
C GLY A 163 23.52 16.22 17.31
N MET A 164 24.83 16.39 17.68
CA MET A 164 25.54 17.64 17.48
C MET A 164 25.87 17.86 16.00
N ASP A 165 25.41 18.94 15.42
CA ASP A 165 25.68 19.26 14.02
C ASP A 165 27.13 19.73 13.79
N VAL A 166 27.56 19.76 12.51
CA VAL A 166 28.95 20.12 12.13
C VAL A 166 29.28 21.54 12.51
N ASN A 167 28.35 22.50 12.45
CA ASN A 167 28.59 23.90 12.79
C ASN A 167 28.74 24.08 14.31
N ALA A 168 27.91 23.35 15.09
CA ALA A 168 28.01 23.33 16.55
C ALA A 168 29.38 22.76 17.01
N LEU A 169 29.84 21.67 16.35
CA LEU A 169 31.17 21.11 16.58
C LEU A 169 32.29 22.08 16.25
N ALA A 170 32.21 22.78 15.13
CA ALA A 170 33.21 23.80 14.75
C ALA A 170 33.25 24.96 15.76
N LYS A 171 32.10 25.44 16.23
CA LYS A 171 32.02 26.48 17.27
C LYS A 171 32.60 26.01 18.59
N LEU A 172 32.35 24.74 18.96
CA LEU A 172 32.95 24.18 20.18
C LEU A 172 34.46 24.10 20.08
N GLN A 173 35.05 23.72 18.96
CA GLN A 173 36.50 23.74 18.71
C GLN A 173 37.07 25.13 18.75
N ALA A 174 36.32 26.16 18.32
CA ALA A 174 36.76 27.56 18.36
C ALA A 174 36.71 28.20 19.77
N GLY A 175 36.40 27.41 20.80
CA GLY A 175 36.44 27.88 22.20
C GLY A 175 35.11 28.38 22.74
N ASN A 176 33.98 28.08 22.10
CA ASN A 176 32.66 28.39 22.65
C ASN A 176 32.39 27.62 23.94
N LYS A 177 31.53 28.20 24.81
CA LYS A 177 31.18 27.60 26.10
C LYS A 177 30.54 26.23 25.94
N LEU A 178 30.88 25.28 26.82
CA LEU A 178 30.20 24.03 26.98
C LEU A 178 28.71 24.25 27.28
N SER A 179 27.84 23.51 26.65
CA SER A 179 26.41 23.54 26.89
C SER A 179 25.92 22.15 27.30
N GLY A 180 25.24 22.07 28.45
CA GLY A 180 24.53 20.82 28.83
C GLY A 180 23.24 20.61 28.05
N SER A 181 22.79 21.63 27.29
CA SER A 181 21.52 21.56 26.53
C SER A 181 21.78 21.08 25.11
N LEU A 182 21.14 19.99 24.76
CA LEU A 182 21.17 19.36 23.44
C LEU A 182 19.89 19.72 22.67
N ALA A 183 20.06 20.27 21.47
CA ALA A 183 18.96 20.58 20.56
C ALA A 183 18.47 19.31 19.87
N LEU A 184 17.18 18.98 20.06
CA LEU A 184 16.50 17.88 19.38
C LEU A 184 15.76 18.43 18.16
N THR A 185 16.24 18.11 16.96
CA THR A 185 15.72 18.64 15.71
C THR A 185 15.03 17.58 14.88
N SER A 186 14.02 17.98 14.09
CA SER A 186 13.30 17.05 13.20
C SER A 186 14.24 16.47 12.12
N PRO A 187 14.29 15.14 11.95
CA PRO A 187 15.07 14.50 10.90
C PRO A 187 14.48 14.67 9.51
N ILE A 188 13.16 14.93 9.43
CA ILE A 188 12.41 15.07 8.18
C ILE A 188 11.49 16.29 8.23
N GLU A 189 11.00 16.70 7.07
CA GLU A 189 9.81 17.55 6.95
C GLU A 189 8.57 16.69 7.10
N GLY A 190 7.57 17.15 7.89
CA GLY A 190 6.35 16.40 8.14
C GLY A 190 5.49 17.02 9.23
N VAL A 191 4.59 16.20 9.79
CA VAL A 191 3.69 16.57 10.88
C VAL A 191 4.01 15.71 12.11
N VAL A 192 3.95 16.32 13.30
CA VAL A 192 4.08 15.62 14.57
C VAL A 192 2.81 14.82 14.82
N VAL A 193 2.89 13.49 14.75
CA VAL A 193 1.72 12.60 14.92
C VAL A 193 1.59 12.07 16.34
N GLU A 194 2.68 12.10 17.10
CA GLU A 194 2.69 11.68 18.51
C GLU A 194 3.78 12.42 19.28
N LYS A 195 3.46 12.79 20.51
CA LYS A 195 4.39 13.33 21.51
C LYS A 195 4.34 12.46 22.75
N SER A 196 5.41 11.70 23.01
CA SER A 196 5.50 10.73 24.09
C SER A 196 6.22 11.27 25.34
N ALA A 197 6.83 12.46 25.25
CA ALA A 197 7.54 13.07 26.38
C ALA A 197 7.11 14.52 26.61
N SER A 198 7.20 14.98 27.86
CA SER A 198 6.80 16.31 28.29
C SER A 198 7.98 17.08 28.92
N ALA A 199 7.90 18.42 28.92
CA ALA A 199 8.86 19.25 29.61
C ALA A 199 8.90 18.90 31.13
N GLY A 200 10.09 18.89 31.71
CA GLY A 200 10.33 18.46 33.09
C GLY A 200 10.49 16.94 33.27
N GLN A 201 10.26 16.14 32.23
CA GLN A 201 10.42 14.69 32.30
C GLN A 201 11.88 14.28 32.11
N ARG A 202 12.36 13.36 32.98
CA ARG A 202 13.65 12.70 32.82
C ARG A 202 13.51 11.47 31.94
N LEU A 203 14.41 11.34 30.97
CA LEU A 203 14.41 10.25 29.99
C LEU A 203 15.74 9.51 30.03
N ASP A 204 15.69 8.22 29.78
CA ASP A 204 16.85 7.41 29.43
C ASP A 204 17.15 7.49 27.95
N ALA A 205 18.34 6.99 27.54
CA ALA A 205 18.67 6.87 26.13
C ALA A 205 17.66 5.97 25.38
N ALA A 206 17.43 6.26 24.12
CA ALA A 206 16.54 5.56 23.20
C ALA A 206 15.03 5.64 23.53
N VAL A 207 14.62 6.37 24.58
CA VAL A 207 13.18 6.60 24.86
C VAL A 207 12.58 7.50 23.77
N PRO A 208 11.44 7.10 23.13
CA PRO A 208 10.77 7.92 22.12
C PRO A 208 10.27 9.24 22.70
N ILE A 209 10.45 10.33 21.94
CA ILE A 209 10.01 11.69 22.31
C ILE A 209 8.91 12.15 21.35
N PHE A 210 9.15 12.04 20.06
CA PHE A 210 8.21 12.42 19.02
C PHE A 210 8.15 11.36 17.91
N LYS A 211 6.97 11.25 17.29
CA LYS A 211 6.83 10.62 15.97
C LYS A 211 6.49 11.69 14.94
N VAL A 212 7.29 11.82 13.90
CA VAL A 212 7.07 12.74 12.80
C VAL A 212 6.82 11.95 11.54
N ALA A 213 5.79 12.32 10.80
CA ALA A 213 5.41 11.61 9.59
C ALA A 213 5.13 12.55 8.42
N LYS A 214 5.41 12.07 7.21
CA LYS A 214 4.86 12.64 5.99
C LYS A 214 3.45 12.07 5.80
N LEU A 215 2.46 12.96 5.65
CA LEU A 215 1.06 12.55 5.52
C LEU A 215 0.59 12.43 4.07
N ASN A 216 1.48 12.59 3.11
CA ASN A 216 1.17 12.44 1.69
C ASN A 216 2.34 11.73 0.96
N PRO A 217 2.02 10.59 0.29
CA PRO A 217 0.75 9.88 0.25
C PRO A 217 0.47 9.10 1.55
N LEU A 218 -0.81 8.94 1.92
CA LEU A 218 -1.23 8.01 2.97
C LEU A 218 -1.38 6.59 2.41
N ALA A 219 -1.35 5.61 3.29
CA ALA A 219 -1.61 4.21 2.94
C ALA A 219 -2.93 3.72 3.54
N LEU A 220 -3.42 2.62 3.00
CA LEU A 220 -4.57 1.88 3.49
C LEU A 220 -4.14 0.45 3.84
N GLU A 221 -4.54 0.00 5.00
CA GLU A 221 -4.58 -1.41 5.35
C GLU A 221 -6.02 -1.90 5.23
N ILE A 222 -6.27 -2.77 4.25
CA ILE A 222 -7.60 -3.23 3.87
C ILE A 222 -7.71 -4.71 4.21
N GLN A 223 -8.78 -5.08 4.88
CA GLN A 223 -9.06 -6.48 5.18
C GLN A 223 -10.08 -7.01 4.18
N ALA A 224 -9.69 -8.03 3.41
CA ALA A 224 -10.56 -8.67 2.43
C ALA A 224 -10.70 -10.16 2.73
N PRO A 225 -11.92 -10.74 2.66
CA PRO A 225 -12.10 -12.18 2.70
C PRO A 225 -11.26 -12.87 1.62
N ALA A 226 -10.59 -13.98 1.97
CA ALA A 226 -9.68 -14.67 1.05
C ALA A 226 -10.33 -15.04 -0.30
N ALA A 227 -11.63 -15.39 -0.28
CA ALA A 227 -12.39 -15.71 -1.48
C ALA A 227 -12.48 -14.53 -2.47
N MET A 228 -12.51 -13.28 -1.98
CA MET A 228 -12.65 -12.07 -2.80
C MET A 228 -11.30 -11.58 -3.37
N THR A 229 -10.18 -12.13 -2.88
CA THR A 229 -8.86 -11.68 -3.32
C THR A 229 -8.37 -12.30 -4.62
N ARG A 230 -9.05 -13.35 -5.12
CA ARG A 230 -8.64 -14.10 -6.33
C ARG A 230 -8.64 -13.25 -7.59
N ASP A 231 -9.58 -12.31 -7.67
CA ASP A 231 -9.79 -11.46 -8.85
C ASP A 231 -9.16 -10.06 -8.68
N LEU A 232 -8.41 -9.86 -7.57
CA LEU A 232 -7.69 -8.62 -7.30
C LEU A 232 -6.26 -8.70 -7.83
N ALA A 233 -5.77 -7.61 -8.41
CA ALA A 233 -4.38 -7.51 -8.83
C ALA A 233 -3.73 -6.23 -8.29
N VAL A 234 -2.43 -6.29 -8.10
CA VAL A 234 -1.63 -5.10 -7.79
C VAL A 234 -1.80 -4.07 -8.91
N GLY A 235 -2.02 -2.81 -8.55
CA GLY A 235 -2.36 -1.74 -9.47
C GLY A 235 -3.85 -1.47 -9.62
N ALA A 236 -4.73 -2.34 -9.08
CA ALA A 236 -6.19 -2.13 -9.10
C ALA A 236 -6.56 -0.79 -8.46
N ALA A 237 -7.55 -0.10 -9.03
CA ALA A 237 -8.02 1.17 -8.50
C ALA A 237 -8.78 0.94 -7.19
N ILE A 238 -8.51 1.80 -6.22
CA ILE A 238 -9.23 1.87 -4.95
C ILE A 238 -10.06 3.15 -4.97
N SER A 239 -11.34 3.03 -4.63
CA SER A 239 -12.27 4.16 -4.49
C SER A 239 -12.77 4.26 -3.06
N ILE A 240 -12.84 5.49 -2.55
CA ILE A 240 -13.39 5.85 -1.23
C ILE A 240 -14.42 6.97 -1.45
N PRO A 241 -15.63 6.64 -1.93
CA PRO A 241 -16.61 7.65 -2.38
C PRO A 241 -17.01 8.62 -1.26
N ALA A 242 -17.16 8.11 -0.02
CA ALA A 242 -17.56 8.91 1.14
C ALA A 242 -16.59 10.08 1.45
N PHE A 243 -15.33 9.99 1.02
CA PHE A 243 -14.28 10.99 1.28
C PHE A 243 -13.72 11.61 0.01
N HIS A 244 -14.31 11.33 -1.16
CA HIS A 244 -13.82 11.78 -2.46
C HIS A 244 -12.33 11.46 -2.67
N ALA A 245 -11.88 10.33 -2.09
CA ALA A 245 -10.50 9.88 -2.17
C ALA A 245 -10.37 8.66 -3.08
N SER A 246 -9.20 8.51 -3.67
CA SER A 246 -8.89 7.37 -4.53
C SER A 246 -7.42 6.99 -4.43
N GLY A 247 -7.15 5.73 -4.78
CA GLY A 247 -5.81 5.17 -4.65
C GLY A 247 -5.59 3.97 -5.56
N LYS A 248 -4.51 3.26 -5.28
CA LYS A 248 -4.14 2.02 -5.97
C LYS A 248 -3.73 0.96 -4.98
N LEU A 249 -4.06 -0.28 -5.30
CA LEU A 249 -3.60 -1.46 -4.57
C LEU A 249 -2.12 -1.69 -4.85
N ILE A 250 -1.29 -1.72 -3.81
CA ILE A 250 0.18 -1.87 -3.95
C ILE A 250 0.67 -3.25 -3.51
N ALA A 251 -0.08 -3.95 -2.66
CA ALA A 251 0.30 -5.29 -2.23
C ALA A 251 -0.93 -6.11 -1.81
N ILE A 252 -0.87 -7.40 -2.06
CA ILE A 252 -1.82 -8.42 -1.61
C ILE A 252 -1.05 -9.37 -0.70
N GLY A 253 -1.46 -9.45 0.58
CA GLY A 253 -0.88 -10.36 1.55
C GLY A 253 -1.04 -11.82 1.14
N ARG A 254 -0.12 -12.68 1.53
CA ARG A 254 -0.20 -14.12 1.29
C ARG A 254 -0.61 -14.91 2.54
N GLY A 255 -0.61 -14.25 3.68
CA GLY A 255 -1.03 -14.84 4.96
C GLY A 255 -2.49 -14.49 5.29
N LEU A 256 -3.15 -15.38 6.01
CA LEU A 256 -4.46 -15.12 6.60
C LEU A 256 -4.26 -14.47 7.97
N THR A 257 -5.04 -13.45 8.26
CA THR A 257 -5.00 -12.73 9.53
C THR A 257 -6.20 -13.12 10.39
N GLY A 258 -5.93 -13.54 11.64
CA GLY A 258 -6.96 -13.77 12.66
C GLY A 258 -7.95 -14.89 12.36
N GLY A 259 -8.96 -15.02 13.22
CA GLY A 259 -9.99 -16.07 13.13
C GLY A 259 -11.00 -15.92 11.97
N ASN A 260 -11.00 -14.82 11.24
CA ASN A 260 -11.94 -14.51 10.16
C ASN A 260 -11.41 -14.79 8.73
N GLN A 261 -10.25 -15.45 8.61
CA GLN A 261 -9.63 -15.82 7.33
C GLN A 261 -9.54 -14.66 6.32
N SER A 262 -9.23 -13.47 6.81
CA SER A 262 -9.01 -12.30 5.96
C SER A 262 -7.57 -12.19 5.49
N VAL A 263 -7.39 -11.64 4.30
CA VAL A 263 -6.10 -11.28 3.72
C VAL A 263 -5.90 -9.78 3.92
N LEU A 264 -4.72 -9.38 4.38
CA LEU A 264 -4.34 -7.98 4.48
C LEU A 264 -3.90 -7.47 3.10
N LEU A 265 -4.60 -6.47 2.59
CA LEU A 265 -4.24 -5.77 1.37
C LEU A 265 -3.65 -4.40 1.75
N ARG A 266 -2.70 -3.90 0.99
CA ARG A 266 -2.17 -2.56 1.16
C ARG A 266 -2.44 -1.71 -0.07
N GLY A 267 -3.03 -0.53 0.16
CA GLY A 267 -3.27 0.49 -0.84
C GLY A 267 -2.44 1.75 -0.56
N VAL A 268 -2.28 2.58 -1.58
CA VAL A 268 -1.73 3.93 -1.46
C VAL A 268 -2.76 4.92 -1.98
N ILE A 269 -3.00 5.99 -1.21
CA ILE A 269 -3.91 7.07 -1.61
C ILE A 269 -3.16 8.00 -2.56
N THR A 270 -3.73 8.20 -3.74
CA THR A 270 -3.14 9.06 -4.78
C THR A 270 -3.85 10.41 -4.92
N ARG A 271 -5.11 10.51 -4.47
CA ARG A 271 -5.92 11.73 -4.47
C ARG A 271 -6.85 11.76 -3.26
N GLY A 272 -7.12 12.96 -2.71
CA GLY A 272 -8.04 13.15 -1.59
C GLY A 272 -7.46 12.75 -0.23
N ALA A 273 -6.14 12.67 -0.07
CA ALA A 273 -5.50 12.32 1.21
C ALA A 273 -5.80 13.35 2.32
N GLU A 274 -6.01 14.61 1.94
CA GLU A 274 -6.38 15.72 2.83
C GLU A 274 -7.72 15.54 3.53
N ASN A 275 -8.63 14.78 2.93
CA ASN A 275 -9.95 14.48 3.47
C ASN A 275 -9.94 13.35 4.51
N LEU A 276 -8.80 12.66 4.66
CA LEU A 276 -8.65 11.49 5.51
C LEU A 276 -7.90 11.83 6.80
N ARG A 277 -8.15 11.07 7.85
CA ARG A 277 -7.43 11.17 9.13
C ARG A 277 -6.70 9.88 9.43
N LEU A 278 -5.55 9.98 10.07
CA LEU A 278 -4.79 8.82 10.54
C LEU A 278 -5.63 7.97 11.48
N ASN A 279 -5.45 6.66 11.38
CA ASN A 279 -6.18 5.64 12.15
C ASN A 279 -7.70 5.62 11.90
N GLN A 280 -8.19 6.38 10.91
CA GLN A 280 -9.59 6.37 10.53
C GLN A 280 -9.96 5.03 9.90
N PHE A 281 -11.08 4.45 10.37
CA PHE A 281 -11.70 3.31 9.74
C PHE A 281 -12.71 3.78 8.69
N LEU A 282 -12.72 3.12 7.57
CA LEU A 282 -13.59 3.44 6.43
C LEU A 282 -13.81 2.20 5.56
N GLU A 283 -14.77 2.29 4.66
CA GLU A 283 -14.99 1.26 3.65
C GLU A 283 -14.44 1.69 2.30
N VAL A 284 -13.83 0.74 1.61
CA VAL A 284 -13.29 0.95 0.27
C VAL A 284 -13.90 0.00 -0.74
N SER A 285 -13.89 0.44 -1.99
CA SER A 285 -14.20 -0.40 -3.15
C SER A 285 -12.93 -0.58 -3.97
N ILE A 286 -12.65 -1.81 -4.39
CA ILE A 286 -11.50 -2.14 -5.23
C ILE A 286 -12.03 -2.66 -6.56
N THR A 287 -11.60 -2.05 -7.65
CA THR A 287 -11.94 -2.49 -9.00
C THR A 287 -11.19 -3.77 -9.33
N THR A 288 -11.90 -4.85 -9.67
CA THR A 288 -11.25 -6.10 -10.08
C THR A 288 -10.65 -5.96 -11.49
N VAL A 289 -9.50 -6.61 -11.72
CA VAL A 289 -8.85 -6.62 -13.05
C VAL A 289 -9.63 -7.52 -14.02
N ALA A 290 -10.46 -8.36 -13.51
CA ALA A 290 -11.22 -9.31 -14.28
C ALA A 290 -12.58 -8.77 -14.71
N GLY A 291 -12.57 -7.90 -15.69
CA GLY A 291 -13.53 -8.19 -16.75
C GLY A 291 -13.05 -9.47 -17.41
N SER A 292 -13.33 -10.65 -16.86
CA SER A 292 -13.19 -11.89 -17.61
C SER A 292 -13.98 -11.68 -18.90
N ALA A 293 -13.35 -11.86 -20.06
CA ALA A 293 -14.04 -11.78 -21.33
C ALA A 293 -15.31 -12.64 -21.22
N GLY A 294 -16.49 -12.03 -21.38
CA GLY A 294 -17.76 -12.74 -21.27
C GLY A 294 -18.48 -12.67 -19.91
N GLN A 295 -18.25 -11.66 -19.08
CA GLN A 295 -19.09 -11.37 -17.91
C GLN A 295 -19.77 -10.01 -18.05
N TRP A 296 -21.07 -9.95 -17.72
CA TRP A 296 -21.89 -8.75 -17.82
C TRP A 296 -22.79 -8.60 -16.60
N GLU A 297 -22.97 -7.39 -16.14
CA GLU A 297 -23.94 -7.07 -15.11
C GLU A 297 -25.27 -6.71 -15.77
N VAL A 298 -26.33 -7.46 -15.45
CA VAL A 298 -27.66 -7.23 -16.02
C VAL A 298 -28.68 -7.07 -14.90
N PRO A 299 -29.73 -6.25 -15.10
CA PRO A 299 -30.84 -6.16 -14.14
C PRO A 299 -31.48 -7.53 -13.95
N ASN A 300 -31.90 -7.85 -12.72
CA ASN A 300 -32.56 -9.14 -12.43
C ASN A 300 -33.82 -9.34 -13.26
N THR A 301 -34.46 -8.26 -13.71
CA THR A 301 -35.64 -8.28 -14.62
C THR A 301 -35.34 -8.80 -16.03
N ALA A 302 -34.04 -8.79 -16.43
CA ALA A 302 -33.63 -9.32 -17.75
C ALA A 302 -33.39 -10.84 -17.75
N ILE A 303 -33.37 -11.47 -16.57
CA ILE A 303 -33.04 -12.88 -16.41
C ILE A 303 -34.31 -13.70 -16.33
N ALA A 304 -34.48 -14.63 -17.29
CA ALA A 304 -35.54 -15.66 -17.27
C ALA A 304 -34.97 -17.00 -16.78
N ARG A 305 -35.74 -17.76 -16.04
CA ARG A 305 -35.42 -19.14 -15.70
C ARG A 305 -36.33 -20.08 -16.49
N ILE A 306 -35.74 -20.86 -17.40
CA ILE A 306 -36.44 -21.82 -18.27
C ILE A 306 -35.78 -23.19 -18.07
N GLY A 307 -36.55 -24.19 -17.68
CA GLY A 307 -36.04 -25.53 -17.44
C GLY A 307 -34.91 -25.60 -16.41
N GLY A 308 -34.92 -24.72 -15.38
CA GLY A 308 -33.87 -24.65 -14.36
C GLY A 308 -32.61 -23.92 -14.80
N LYS A 309 -32.50 -23.46 -16.06
CA LYS A 309 -31.36 -22.68 -16.58
C LYS A 309 -31.70 -21.20 -16.61
N ALA A 310 -30.71 -20.35 -16.27
CA ALA A 310 -30.82 -18.93 -16.45
C ALA A 310 -30.60 -18.57 -17.91
N MET A 311 -31.45 -17.71 -18.45
CA MET A 311 -31.39 -17.24 -19.84
C MET A 311 -31.65 -15.77 -19.93
N VAL A 312 -31.03 -15.11 -20.92
CA VAL A 312 -31.31 -13.72 -21.32
C VAL A 312 -31.81 -13.73 -22.76
N PHE A 313 -32.64 -12.72 -23.12
CA PHE A 313 -33.17 -12.61 -24.48
C PHE A 313 -32.38 -11.50 -25.21
N VAL A 314 -31.59 -11.92 -26.19
CA VAL A 314 -30.79 -11.04 -27.05
C VAL A 314 -31.64 -10.61 -28.23
N ALA A 315 -31.70 -9.29 -28.48
CA ALA A 315 -32.42 -8.74 -29.62
C ALA A 315 -31.73 -9.09 -30.94
N THR A 316 -32.48 -9.56 -31.90
CA THR A 316 -32.04 -9.87 -33.27
C THR A 316 -32.81 -9.01 -34.28
N ALA A 317 -32.48 -9.08 -35.55
CA ALA A 317 -33.19 -8.35 -36.59
C ALA A 317 -34.66 -8.83 -36.77
N GLN A 318 -35.00 -10.04 -36.31
CA GLN A 318 -36.32 -10.67 -36.50
C GLN A 318 -37.06 -10.96 -35.19
N GLY A 319 -36.53 -10.46 -34.04
CA GLY A 319 -37.13 -10.71 -32.73
C GLY A 319 -36.10 -10.88 -31.64
N PHE A 320 -36.13 -12.00 -30.90
CA PHE A 320 -35.26 -12.27 -29.77
C PHE A 320 -34.72 -13.70 -29.80
N ARG A 321 -33.43 -13.85 -29.47
CA ARG A 321 -32.77 -15.13 -29.27
C ARG A 321 -32.61 -15.41 -27.78
N ALA A 322 -33.07 -16.55 -27.31
CA ALA A 322 -32.85 -16.98 -25.94
C ALA A 322 -31.44 -17.53 -25.79
N GLN A 323 -30.61 -16.87 -25.02
CA GLN A 323 -29.22 -17.22 -24.77
C GLN A 323 -29.06 -17.74 -23.35
N ALA A 324 -28.53 -18.95 -23.19
CA ALA A 324 -28.23 -19.52 -21.89
C ALA A 324 -27.05 -18.80 -21.25
N VAL A 325 -27.18 -18.47 -19.96
CA VAL A 325 -26.15 -17.77 -19.18
C VAL A 325 -25.94 -18.47 -17.84
N THR A 326 -24.76 -18.32 -17.28
CA THR A 326 -24.42 -18.79 -15.94
C THR A 326 -24.42 -17.60 -14.99
N LEU A 327 -25.21 -17.68 -13.92
CA LEU A 327 -25.21 -16.71 -12.84
C LEU A 327 -23.93 -16.88 -12.02
N LYS A 328 -23.12 -15.83 -11.88
CA LYS A 328 -21.90 -15.80 -11.09
C LYS A 328 -22.12 -15.16 -9.73
N ASN A 329 -22.94 -14.12 -9.68
CA ASN A 329 -23.34 -13.45 -8.44
C ASN A 329 -24.76 -12.90 -8.62
N GLU A 330 -25.62 -13.13 -7.61
CA GLU A 330 -26.99 -12.57 -7.57
C GLU A 330 -27.00 -11.40 -6.58
N GLY A 331 -27.17 -10.18 -7.08
CA GLY A 331 -27.37 -8.96 -6.28
C GLY A 331 -28.84 -8.63 -6.10
N ALA A 332 -29.15 -7.64 -5.26
CA ALA A 332 -30.54 -7.23 -4.97
C ALA A 332 -31.29 -6.65 -6.19
N GLN A 333 -30.60 -5.93 -7.08
CA GLN A 333 -31.19 -5.27 -8.26
C GLN A 333 -30.59 -5.74 -9.58
N SER A 334 -29.34 -6.16 -9.58
CA SER A 334 -28.60 -6.65 -10.73
C SER A 334 -27.84 -7.93 -10.39
N SER A 335 -27.57 -8.76 -11.39
CA SER A 335 -26.81 -10.00 -11.28
C SER A 335 -25.69 -10.03 -12.30
N LEU A 336 -24.55 -10.61 -11.89
CA LEU A 336 -23.41 -10.87 -12.76
C LEU A 336 -23.64 -12.18 -13.50
N ILE A 337 -23.69 -12.13 -14.82
CA ILE A 337 -23.86 -13.28 -15.69
C ILE A 337 -22.62 -13.53 -16.55
N SER A 338 -22.39 -14.78 -16.93
CA SER A 338 -21.39 -15.16 -17.93
C SER A 338 -22.07 -16.03 -19.00
N GLY A 339 -21.67 -15.84 -20.26
CA GLY A 339 -22.22 -16.57 -21.39
C GLY A 339 -21.57 -16.11 -22.69
N ASP A 340 -21.99 -16.77 -23.79
CA ASP A 340 -21.56 -16.39 -25.14
C ASP A 340 -22.41 -15.21 -25.63
N LEU A 341 -22.06 -14.01 -25.12
CA LEU A 341 -22.68 -12.73 -25.44
C LEU A 341 -21.61 -11.78 -26.01
N ARG A 342 -22.00 -10.97 -26.98
CA ARG A 342 -21.15 -9.90 -27.53
C ARG A 342 -21.49 -8.60 -26.86
N GLY A 343 -20.51 -7.78 -26.58
CA GLY A 343 -20.68 -6.52 -25.83
C GLY A 343 -21.46 -5.42 -26.54
N ASP A 344 -21.78 -5.61 -27.82
CA ASP A 344 -22.57 -4.71 -28.66
C ASP A 344 -24.05 -5.11 -28.76
N GLU A 345 -24.44 -6.24 -28.17
CA GLU A 345 -25.81 -6.77 -28.22
C GLU A 345 -26.75 -6.00 -27.29
N LYS A 346 -28.03 -5.93 -27.67
CA LYS A 346 -29.12 -5.43 -26.82
C LYS A 346 -29.88 -6.62 -26.22
N ILE A 347 -30.22 -6.51 -24.94
CA ILE A 347 -31.00 -7.52 -24.23
C ILE A 347 -32.36 -6.98 -23.81
N ALA A 348 -33.35 -7.81 -23.70
CA ALA A 348 -34.64 -7.45 -23.15
C ALA A 348 -34.54 -7.25 -21.65
N VAL A 349 -34.96 -6.10 -21.14
CA VAL A 349 -34.98 -5.72 -19.71
C VAL A 349 -36.39 -5.60 -19.15
N ARG A 350 -37.39 -5.50 -20.03
CA ARG A 350 -38.85 -5.57 -19.73
C ARG A 350 -39.54 -6.51 -20.68
N GLY A 351 -40.70 -7.06 -20.28
CA GLY A 351 -41.48 -7.99 -21.10
C GLY A 351 -40.84 -9.37 -21.20
N VAL A 352 -39.86 -9.70 -20.37
CA VAL A 352 -39.13 -10.97 -20.35
C VAL A 352 -40.07 -12.17 -20.07
N SER A 353 -41.11 -11.97 -19.27
CA SER A 353 -42.09 -12.99 -18.99
C SER A 353 -42.90 -13.40 -20.24
N SER A 354 -43.24 -12.43 -21.10
CA SER A 354 -43.91 -12.69 -22.37
C SER A 354 -43.01 -13.47 -23.34
N LEU A 355 -41.73 -13.07 -23.43
CA LEU A 355 -40.74 -13.82 -24.24
C LEU A 355 -40.52 -15.24 -23.71
N LYS A 356 -40.51 -15.44 -22.39
CA LYS A 356 -40.45 -16.76 -21.77
C LYS A 356 -41.66 -17.62 -22.15
N ALA A 357 -42.88 -17.06 -22.10
CA ALA A 357 -44.10 -17.78 -22.47
C ALA A 357 -44.07 -18.24 -23.94
N SER A 358 -43.58 -17.37 -24.84
CA SER A 358 -43.42 -17.73 -26.27
C SER A 358 -42.42 -18.87 -26.49
N VAL A 359 -41.29 -18.87 -25.79
CA VAL A 359 -40.28 -19.94 -25.85
C VAL A 359 -40.84 -21.27 -25.31
N MET A 360 -41.73 -21.22 -24.32
CA MET A 360 -42.33 -22.41 -23.71
C MET A 360 -43.56 -22.92 -24.46
N GLY A 361 -43.93 -22.30 -25.60
CA GLY A 361 -45.11 -22.67 -26.39
C GLY A 361 -46.44 -22.37 -25.69
N ILE A 362 -46.44 -21.53 -24.65
CA ILE A 362 -47.64 -21.16 -23.90
C ILE A 362 -48.15 -19.82 -24.47
N GLY A 363 -48.60 -19.83 -25.73
CA GLY A 363 -49.03 -18.57 -26.34
C GLY A 363 -49.53 -18.68 -27.79
N GLU A 364 -49.56 -19.85 -28.35
CA GLU A 364 -50.19 -20.08 -29.64
C GLU A 364 -51.60 -20.66 -29.44
N THR A 365 -52.54 -19.81 -29.04
CA THR A 365 -53.97 -20.02 -29.29
C THR A 365 -54.64 -18.66 -29.53
N GLN A 366 -54.78 -18.36 -30.75
CA GLN A 366 -55.71 -17.61 -31.60
C GLN A 366 -55.04 -16.55 -32.44
#